data_f45ecd012a1e11d2086407a2d509b530
#
_entry.id   f45ecd012a1e11d2086407a2d509b530
#
_cell.length_a   1.000
_cell.length_b   1.000
_cell.length_c   1.000
_cell.angle_alpha   90.00
_cell.angle_beta   90.00
_cell.angle_gamma   90.00
#
_symmetry.space_group_name_H-M   'P 1'
#
loop_
_entity.id
_entity.type
_entity.pdbx_description
1 polymer ?
#
loop_
_entity_poly.entity_id
_entity_poly.type
_entity_poly.pdbx_seq_one_letter_code
_entity_poly.pdbx_strand_id
1 'polypeptide(L)'
;MKMDRVQFQPGLSMPEFFERYGTEAQCQAALQAARWPDGFACPRCAGAARTSFVRAGLPYWQCAACDHQCSLISGTVFESSKLGLSRWFLAMQLLTQAKNNVSALELMRQLGVSYRTAWLMKHKIMEAMRVREERRELSGRVEIDDAYLGGELTGGTPGRGSENKVPIVAAVQTTPSGHPVLACLRQQPHTHEEVSVFAAQHIATSATVVSDGLWCFLGTQIVGAEHERVVTGGGKASVKLPQFKAVNTLLGNLKTSIGGTYHAFDFVKYAHRYLAEFQYRFNRRFNMRTIFSRLLTA
;
A
#
# COMPACT_ATOMS: atom_id res chain seq x y z
N MET A 1 30.24 -11.24 7.32
CA MET A 1 28.86 -10.81 7.56
C MET A 1 27.94 -11.68 6.71
N LYS A 2 27.04 -12.48 7.32
CA LYS A 2 26.09 -13.30 6.54
C LYS A 2 25.11 -12.33 5.89
N MET A 3 25.11 -12.21 4.57
CA MET A 3 24.15 -11.37 3.85
C MET A 3 22.74 -11.95 4.03
N ASP A 4 21.84 -11.15 4.59
CA ASP A 4 20.44 -11.49 4.69
C ASP A 4 19.83 -11.45 3.28
N ARG A 5 19.43 -12.62 2.76
CA ARG A 5 18.84 -12.74 1.42
C ARG A 5 17.58 -11.89 1.24
N VAL A 6 16.91 -11.54 2.32
CA VAL A 6 15.70 -10.70 2.29
C VAL A 6 16.06 -9.23 2.09
N GLN A 7 17.08 -8.73 2.79
CA GLN A 7 17.55 -7.35 2.68
C GLN A 7 18.20 -7.03 1.32
N PHE A 8 18.81 -8.02 0.70
CA PHE A 8 19.61 -7.87 -0.52
C PHE A 8 18.96 -8.53 -1.74
N GLN A 9 17.62 -8.63 -1.75
CA GLN A 9 16.91 -9.08 -2.94
C GLN A 9 17.09 -8.10 -4.10
N PRO A 10 17.41 -8.59 -5.31
CA PRO A 10 17.36 -7.76 -6.49
C PRO A 10 15.91 -7.37 -6.78
N GLY A 11 15.67 -6.08 -6.94
CA GLY A 11 14.43 -5.56 -7.51
C GLY A 11 14.44 -5.64 -9.04
N LEU A 12 13.49 -4.96 -9.67
CA LEU A 12 13.55 -4.67 -11.10
C LEU A 12 14.51 -3.49 -11.30
N SER A 13 15.69 -3.73 -11.86
CA SER A 13 16.68 -2.66 -12.10
C SER A 13 16.19 -1.68 -13.18
N MET A 14 16.72 -0.46 -13.20
CA MET A 14 16.36 0.52 -14.24
C MET A 14 16.70 0.06 -15.67
N PRO A 15 17.87 -0.56 -15.94
CA PRO A 15 18.14 -1.16 -17.24
C PRO A 15 17.10 -2.21 -17.66
N GLU A 16 16.79 -3.18 -16.78
CA GLU A 16 15.76 -4.20 -17.03
C GLU A 16 14.37 -3.58 -17.21
N PHE A 17 14.06 -2.51 -16.48
CA PHE A 17 12.81 -1.79 -16.63
C PHE A 17 12.68 -1.17 -18.04
N PHE A 18 13.70 -0.46 -18.50
CA PHE A 18 13.68 0.15 -19.84
C PHE A 18 13.71 -0.89 -20.96
N GLU A 19 14.37 -2.02 -20.77
CA GLU A 19 14.33 -3.14 -21.71
C GLU A 19 12.90 -3.68 -21.88
N ARG A 20 12.14 -3.81 -20.78
CA ARG A 20 10.78 -4.39 -20.78
C ARG A 20 9.67 -3.39 -21.06
N TYR A 21 9.83 -2.14 -20.62
CA TYR A 21 8.79 -1.12 -20.58
C TYR A 21 9.26 0.26 -21.07
N GLY A 22 10.35 0.30 -21.83
CA GLY A 22 10.95 1.55 -22.32
C GLY A 22 10.14 2.25 -23.41
N THR A 23 9.27 1.52 -24.11
CA THR A 23 8.44 2.07 -25.19
C THR A 23 6.95 2.01 -24.85
N GLU A 24 6.16 2.91 -25.45
CA GLU A 24 4.71 2.93 -25.26
C GLU A 24 4.07 1.60 -25.71
N ALA A 25 4.54 1.01 -26.79
CA ALA A 25 4.06 -0.27 -27.30
C ALA A 25 4.30 -1.43 -26.31
N GLN A 26 5.48 -1.47 -25.68
CA GLN A 26 5.79 -2.46 -24.64
C GLN A 26 4.88 -2.28 -23.41
N CYS A 27 4.64 -1.03 -23.01
CA CYS A 27 3.73 -0.74 -21.89
C CYS A 27 2.28 -1.14 -22.20
N GLN A 28 1.80 -0.87 -23.42
CA GLN A 28 0.47 -1.28 -23.89
C GLN A 28 0.33 -2.81 -23.89
N ALA A 29 1.32 -3.52 -24.42
CA ALA A 29 1.33 -4.99 -24.44
C ALA A 29 1.32 -5.58 -23.03
N ALA A 30 2.15 -5.04 -22.14
CA ALA A 30 2.21 -5.49 -20.74
C ALA A 30 0.89 -5.23 -19.99
N LEU A 31 0.27 -4.06 -20.18
CA LEU A 31 -1.02 -3.74 -19.57
C LEU A 31 -2.13 -4.63 -20.13
N GLN A 32 -2.14 -4.89 -21.44
CA GLN A 32 -3.11 -5.79 -22.06
C GLN A 32 -3.00 -7.22 -21.50
N ALA A 33 -1.79 -7.76 -21.41
CA ALA A 33 -1.53 -9.08 -20.84
C ALA A 33 -1.92 -9.17 -19.34
N ALA A 34 -1.65 -8.11 -18.58
CA ALA A 34 -2.05 -8.05 -17.17
C ALA A 34 -3.56 -7.96 -16.98
N ARG A 35 -4.25 -7.23 -17.88
CA ARG A 35 -5.70 -7.01 -17.80
C ARG A 35 -6.50 -8.22 -18.26
N TRP A 36 -6.03 -8.90 -19.28
CA TRP A 36 -6.71 -10.03 -19.92
C TRP A 36 -5.72 -11.18 -20.16
N PRO A 37 -5.30 -11.89 -19.09
CA PRO A 37 -4.32 -12.98 -19.20
C PRO A 37 -4.83 -14.14 -20.07
N ASP A 38 -6.14 -14.41 -20.03
CA ASP A 38 -6.80 -15.47 -20.80
C ASP A 38 -7.47 -14.93 -22.10
N GLY A 39 -7.11 -13.73 -22.53
CA GLY A 39 -7.75 -13.04 -23.64
C GLY A 39 -8.84 -12.08 -23.21
N PHE A 40 -9.31 -11.29 -24.17
CA PHE A 40 -10.29 -10.23 -23.88
C PHE A 40 -11.58 -10.78 -23.26
N ALA A 41 -12.00 -10.15 -22.17
CA ALA A 41 -13.33 -10.29 -21.60
C ALA A 41 -13.97 -8.90 -21.51
N CYS A 42 -15.17 -8.77 -22.06
CA CYS A 42 -15.91 -7.50 -22.02
C CYS A 42 -16.23 -7.10 -20.58
N PRO A 43 -15.87 -5.89 -20.10
CA PRO A 43 -16.15 -5.48 -18.73
C PRO A 43 -17.64 -5.32 -18.42
N ARG A 44 -18.52 -5.30 -19.45
CA ARG A 44 -19.97 -5.15 -19.29
C ARG A 44 -20.72 -6.48 -19.28
N CYS A 45 -20.34 -7.44 -20.15
CA CYS A 45 -21.10 -8.69 -20.32
C CYS A 45 -20.23 -9.95 -20.31
N ALA A 46 -18.92 -9.83 -20.04
CA ALA A 46 -17.93 -10.92 -20.05
C ALA A 46 -17.75 -11.63 -21.43
N GLY A 47 -18.40 -11.17 -22.50
CA GLY A 47 -18.24 -11.76 -23.84
C GLY A 47 -16.81 -11.64 -24.36
N ALA A 48 -16.30 -12.69 -25.03
CA ALA A 48 -14.94 -12.77 -25.54
C ALA A 48 -14.80 -12.29 -27.00
N ALA A 49 -15.87 -12.41 -27.80
CA ALA A 49 -15.89 -12.00 -29.20
C ALA A 49 -15.81 -10.48 -29.32
N ARG A 50 -14.88 -10.00 -30.16
CA ARG A 50 -14.58 -8.57 -30.28
C ARG A 50 -14.04 -8.19 -31.65
N THR A 51 -14.19 -6.90 -31.98
CA THR A 51 -13.37 -6.20 -32.95
C THR A 51 -12.40 -5.29 -32.23
N SER A 52 -11.25 -4.99 -32.84
CA SER A 52 -10.25 -4.08 -32.28
C SER A 52 -9.93 -2.96 -33.25
N PHE A 53 -9.68 -1.77 -32.73
CA PHE A 53 -9.28 -0.59 -33.51
C PHE A 53 -8.38 0.30 -32.64
N VAL A 54 -7.73 1.27 -33.28
CA VAL A 54 -6.88 2.24 -32.58
C VAL A 54 -7.47 3.63 -32.72
N ARG A 55 -7.53 4.38 -31.59
CA ARG A 55 -7.95 5.78 -31.57
C ARG A 55 -6.91 6.61 -30.81
N ALA A 56 -6.35 7.61 -31.46
CA ALA A 56 -5.29 8.46 -30.90
C ALA A 56 -4.10 7.67 -30.30
N GLY A 57 -3.67 6.59 -30.97
CA GLY A 57 -2.56 5.74 -30.54
C GLY A 57 -2.89 4.75 -29.40
N LEU A 58 -4.13 4.73 -28.93
CA LEU A 58 -4.58 3.83 -27.86
C LEU A 58 -5.45 2.70 -28.44
N PRO A 59 -5.19 1.42 -28.06
CA PRO A 59 -6.04 0.29 -28.44
C PRO A 59 -7.43 0.36 -27.80
N TYR A 60 -8.45 0.03 -28.59
CA TYR A 60 -9.84 -0.11 -28.21
C TYR A 60 -10.39 -1.47 -28.66
N TRP A 61 -11.35 -1.96 -27.90
CA TRP A 61 -12.11 -3.16 -28.23
C TRP A 61 -13.60 -2.85 -28.19
N GLN A 62 -14.34 -3.34 -29.20
CA GLN A 62 -15.80 -3.34 -29.19
C GLN A 62 -16.28 -4.78 -29.05
N CYS A 63 -17.09 -5.03 -28.04
CA CYS A 63 -17.71 -6.32 -27.79
C CYS A 63 -18.73 -6.66 -28.87
N ALA A 64 -18.64 -7.84 -29.48
CA ALA A 64 -19.61 -8.27 -30.48
C ALA A 64 -21.01 -8.63 -29.91
N ALA A 65 -21.09 -8.91 -28.59
CA ALA A 65 -22.33 -9.31 -27.94
C ALA A 65 -23.18 -8.14 -27.42
N CYS A 66 -22.55 -7.00 -27.03
CA CYS A 66 -23.28 -5.90 -26.39
C CYS A 66 -22.82 -4.51 -26.88
N ASP A 67 -22.03 -4.44 -27.94
CA ASP A 67 -21.50 -3.23 -28.57
C ASP A 67 -20.73 -2.28 -27.62
N HIS A 68 -20.45 -2.73 -26.40
CA HIS A 68 -19.65 -1.93 -25.44
C HIS A 68 -18.24 -1.72 -25.98
N GLN A 69 -17.84 -0.45 -26.05
CA GLN A 69 -16.47 -0.06 -26.39
C GLN A 69 -15.66 0.24 -25.12
N CYS A 70 -14.50 -0.37 -24.99
CA CYS A 70 -13.56 -0.05 -23.93
C CYS A 70 -12.16 0.17 -24.51
N SER A 71 -11.44 1.14 -23.94
CA SER A 71 -10.03 1.32 -24.23
C SER A 71 -9.15 0.45 -23.34
N LEU A 72 -7.88 0.31 -23.71
CA LEU A 72 -6.88 -0.39 -22.88
C LEU A 72 -6.81 0.15 -21.45
N ILE A 73 -7.06 1.45 -21.26
CA ILE A 73 -6.93 2.13 -19.96
C ILE A 73 -8.25 2.33 -19.23
N SER A 74 -9.41 2.07 -19.84
CA SER A 74 -10.73 2.22 -19.20
C SER A 74 -10.87 1.30 -17.99
N GLY A 75 -11.33 1.81 -16.86
CA GLY A 75 -11.47 1.07 -15.60
C GLY A 75 -10.15 0.76 -14.90
N THR A 76 -9.04 1.37 -15.31
CA THR A 76 -7.71 1.22 -14.69
C THR A 76 -7.27 2.51 -13.99
N VAL A 77 -6.18 2.43 -13.23
CA VAL A 77 -5.53 3.63 -12.64
C VAL A 77 -5.13 4.68 -13.68
N PHE A 78 -4.97 4.27 -14.93
CA PHE A 78 -4.58 5.12 -16.07
C PHE A 78 -5.76 5.81 -16.75
N GLU A 79 -6.99 5.50 -16.36
CA GLU A 79 -8.19 6.06 -16.99
C GLU A 79 -8.20 7.58 -16.98
N SER A 80 -8.68 8.16 -18.10
CA SER A 80 -8.76 9.62 -18.32
C SER A 80 -7.39 10.34 -18.32
N SER A 81 -6.28 9.60 -18.45
CA SER A 81 -4.94 10.19 -18.57
C SER A 81 -4.64 10.59 -20.03
N LYS A 82 -4.08 11.79 -20.20
CA LYS A 82 -3.47 12.23 -21.47
C LYS A 82 -1.99 11.86 -21.57
N LEU A 83 -1.40 11.36 -20.49
CA LEU A 83 -0.01 10.91 -20.46
C LEU A 83 0.09 9.49 -21.02
N GLY A 84 1.16 9.21 -21.78
CA GLY A 84 1.50 7.87 -22.22
C GLY A 84 1.75 6.92 -21.04
N LEU A 85 1.53 5.64 -21.26
CA LEU A 85 1.73 4.58 -20.25
C LEU A 85 3.18 4.48 -19.78
N SER A 86 4.13 4.80 -20.65
CA SER A 86 5.57 4.79 -20.32
C SER A 86 5.90 5.68 -19.11
N ARG A 87 5.29 6.89 -19.00
CA ARG A 87 5.46 7.76 -17.84
C ARG A 87 4.78 7.21 -16.59
N TRP A 88 3.62 6.60 -16.73
CA TRP A 88 2.92 5.94 -15.63
C TRP A 88 3.71 4.75 -15.09
N PHE A 89 4.24 3.92 -15.98
CA PHE A 89 5.04 2.76 -15.62
C PHE A 89 6.32 3.19 -14.91
N LEU A 90 6.98 4.25 -15.39
CA LEU A 90 8.15 4.80 -14.71
C LEU A 90 7.79 5.33 -13.30
N ALA A 91 6.66 6.02 -13.15
CA ALA A 91 6.19 6.44 -11.83
C ALA A 91 5.96 5.26 -10.89
N MET A 92 5.32 4.19 -11.38
CA MET A 92 5.10 2.96 -10.60
C MET A 92 6.41 2.28 -10.22
N GLN A 93 7.39 2.22 -11.15
CA GLN A 93 8.72 1.68 -10.90
C GLN A 93 9.41 2.46 -9.76
N LEU A 94 9.44 3.79 -9.86
CA LEU A 94 10.06 4.64 -8.85
C LEU A 94 9.42 4.48 -7.48
N LEU A 95 8.08 4.48 -7.40
CA LEU A 95 7.34 4.33 -6.14
C LEU A 95 7.49 2.94 -5.51
N THR A 96 7.63 1.89 -6.31
CA THR A 96 7.69 0.52 -5.79
C THR A 96 9.09 0.05 -5.42
N GLN A 97 10.13 0.56 -6.10
CA GLN A 97 11.53 0.14 -5.87
C GLN A 97 12.28 1.02 -4.86
N ALA A 98 11.76 2.18 -4.52
CA ALA A 98 12.41 3.06 -3.55
C ALA A 98 12.45 2.44 -2.15
N LYS A 99 13.58 2.58 -1.46
CA LYS A 99 13.72 2.17 -0.06
C LYS A 99 12.82 2.99 0.86
N ASN A 100 12.80 4.31 0.64
CA ASN A 100 11.90 5.26 1.29
C ASN A 100 10.78 5.65 0.32
N ASN A 101 9.95 6.60 0.69
CA ASN A 101 8.94 7.14 -0.21
C ASN A 101 9.58 8.03 -1.28
N VAL A 102 8.83 8.33 -2.34
CA VAL A 102 9.21 9.29 -3.38
C VAL A 102 8.24 10.47 -3.32
N SER A 103 8.76 11.69 -3.21
CA SER A 103 7.92 12.88 -3.16
C SER A 103 7.32 13.22 -4.53
N ALA A 104 6.19 13.96 -4.54
CA ALA A 104 5.62 14.43 -5.81
C ALA A 104 6.56 15.40 -6.54
N LEU A 105 7.39 16.14 -5.79
CA LEU A 105 8.41 17.04 -6.36
C LEU A 105 9.51 16.26 -7.07
N GLU A 106 9.94 15.15 -6.49
CA GLU A 106 10.91 14.26 -7.09
C GLU A 106 10.33 13.58 -8.35
N LEU A 107 9.11 13.05 -8.27
CA LEU A 107 8.42 12.50 -9.44
C LEU A 107 8.26 13.53 -10.57
N MET A 108 7.92 14.78 -10.25
CA MET A 108 7.85 15.86 -11.23
C MET A 108 9.17 15.99 -12.01
N ARG A 109 10.30 16.00 -11.29
CA ARG A 109 11.64 16.15 -11.88
C ARG A 109 12.04 14.94 -12.72
N GLN A 110 11.78 13.73 -12.23
CA GLN A 110 12.18 12.49 -12.90
C GLN A 110 11.30 12.17 -14.12
N LEU A 111 10.00 12.53 -14.09
CA LEU A 111 9.06 12.26 -15.18
C LEU A 111 8.95 13.39 -16.20
N GLY A 112 9.51 14.57 -15.92
CA GLY A 112 9.36 15.74 -16.78
C GLY A 112 7.91 16.20 -16.94
N VAL A 113 7.13 16.22 -15.86
CA VAL A 113 5.72 16.62 -15.83
C VAL A 113 5.51 17.79 -14.84
N SER A 114 4.33 18.43 -14.88
CA SER A 114 4.01 19.44 -13.88
C SER A 114 3.86 18.83 -12.47
N TYR A 115 4.07 19.62 -11.41
CA TYR A 115 3.87 19.19 -10.04
C TYR A 115 2.45 18.64 -9.81
N ARG A 116 1.44 19.33 -10.31
CA ARG A 116 0.04 18.90 -10.21
C ARG A 116 -0.18 17.51 -10.84
N THR A 117 0.45 17.28 -11.99
CA THR A 117 0.39 15.98 -12.68
C THR A 117 1.09 14.89 -11.89
N ALA A 118 2.31 15.13 -11.42
CA ALA A 118 3.07 14.18 -10.59
C ALA A 118 2.32 13.84 -9.29
N TRP A 119 1.75 14.85 -8.64
CA TRP A 119 0.94 14.69 -7.44
C TRP A 119 -0.29 13.81 -7.69
N LEU A 120 -1.06 14.09 -8.76
CA LEU A 120 -2.24 13.32 -9.13
C LEU A 120 -1.87 11.87 -9.47
N MET A 121 -0.81 11.65 -10.25
CA MET A 121 -0.30 10.31 -10.58
C MET A 121 0.06 9.53 -9.33
N LYS A 122 0.85 10.15 -8.44
CA LYS A 122 1.22 9.53 -7.17
C LYS A 122 0.00 9.11 -6.37
N HIS A 123 -0.97 10.02 -6.19
CA HIS A 123 -2.18 9.72 -5.41
C HIS A 123 -3.06 8.65 -6.04
N LYS A 124 -3.15 8.56 -7.38
CA LYS A 124 -3.85 7.46 -8.06
C LYS A 124 -3.13 6.12 -7.84
N ILE A 125 -1.80 6.09 -7.92
CA ILE A 125 -1.01 4.87 -7.68
C ILE A 125 -1.14 4.43 -6.21
N MET A 126 -1.06 5.34 -5.26
CA MET A 126 -1.27 5.02 -3.83
C MET A 126 -2.69 4.51 -3.56
N GLU A 127 -3.70 5.03 -4.26
CA GLU A 127 -5.07 4.52 -4.15
C GLU A 127 -5.19 3.08 -4.69
N ALA A 128 -4.55 2.76 -5.82
CA ALA A 128 -4.46 1.40 -6.31
C ALA A 128 -3.75 0.46 -5.31
N MET A 129 -2.70 0.94 -4.64
CA MET A 129 -2.05 0.20 -3.56
C MET A 129 -3.00 -0.03 -2.39
N ARG A 130 -3.81 0.98 -2.00
CA ARG A 130 -4.80 0.88 -0.93
C ARG A 130 -5.84 -0.20 -1.22
N VAL A 131 -6.45 -0.17 -2.39
CA VAL A 131 -7.44 -1.16 -2.82
C VAL A 131 -6.86 -2.58 -2.81
N ARG A 132 -5.59 -2.74 -3.18
CA ARG A 132 -4.89 -4.02 -3.14
C ARG A 132 -4.66 -4.56 -1.73
N GLU A 133 -4.48 -3.70 -0.76
CA GLU A 133 -4.24 -4.09 0.63
C GLU A 133 -5.54 -4.23 1.45
N GLU A 134 -6.67 -3.76 0.94
CA GLU A 134 -7.94 -3.71 1.65
C GLU A 134 -8.46 -5.09 2.12
N ARG A 135 -8.15 -6.14 1.33
CA ARG A 135 -8.54 -7.52 1.64
C ARG A 135 -7.42 -8.33 2.28
N ARG A 136 -6.41 -7.67 2.84
CA ARG A 136 -5.30 -8.35 3.52
C ARG A 136 -5.77 -8.87 4.87
N GLU A 137 -5.60 -10.16 5.10
CA GLU A 137 -5.87 -10.82 6.36
C GLU A 137 -4.55 -11.27 7.01
N LEU A 138 -4.43 -11.12 8.31
CA LEU A 138 -3.31 -11.53 9.15
C LEU A 138 -3.70 -12.76 9.96
N SER A 139 -2.82 -13.76 10.04
CA SER A 139 -3.05 -15.03 10.74
C SER A 139 -1.85 -15.40 11.64
N GLY A 140 -2.02 -16.46 12.44
CA GLY A 140 -0.99 -16.85 13.40
C GLY A 140 -0.77 -15.78 14.47
N ARG A 141 0.48 -15.51 14.87
CA ARG A 141 0.78 -14.49 15.87
C ARG A 141 0.79 -13.10 15.26
N VAL A 142 -0.05 -12.21 15.78
CA VAL A 142 -0.23 -10.82 15.30
C VAL A 142 0.06 -9.85 16.45
N GLU A 143 1.08 -9.01 16.29
CA GLU A 143 1.34 -7.89 17.20
C GLU A 143 0.52 -6.69 16.74
N ILE A 144 -0.24 -6.05 17.66
CA ILE A 144 -1.05 -4.86 17.35
C ILE A 144 -0.70 -3.73 18.33
N ASP A 145 -0.61 -2.51 17.79
CA ASP A 145 -0.31 -1.32 18.59
C ASP A 145 -0.93 -0.06 17.98
N ASP A 146 -1.11 0.98 18.79
CA ASP A 146 -1.55 2.30 18.38
C ASP A 146 -0.36 3.21 18.09
N ALA A 147 -0.57 4.15 17.19
CA ALA A 147 0.39 5.21 16.93
C ALA A 147 -0.31 6.47 16.40
N TYR A 148 0.46 7.54 16.32
CA TYR A 148 0.00 8.81 15.77
C TYR A 148 0.93 9.27 14.64
N LEU A 149 0.33 9.79 13.58
CA LEU A 149 1.00 10.52 12.51
C LEU A 149 0.77 12.03 12.68
N GLY A 150 1.67 12.81 12.15
CA GLY A 150 1.63 14.26 12.23
C GLY A 150 2.74 14.81 13.12
N GLY A 151 3.15 16.04 12.82
CA GLY A 151 4.13 16.79 13.60
C GLY A 151 3.47 17.51 14.77
N GLU A 152 4.29 18.00 15.69
CA GLU A 152 3.84 18.94 16.69
C GLU A 152 3.55 20.29 16.01
N LEU A 153 2.27 20.61 15.89
CA LEU A 153 1.90 22.02 15.71
C LEU A 153 2.03 22.69 17.07
N THR A 154 2.73 23.81 17.13
CA THR A 154 2.87 24.61 18.33
C THR A 154 1.49 25.03 18.85
N GLY A 155 1.16 24.70 20.09
CA GLY A 155 -0.05 25.18 20.77
C GLY A 155 -1.15 24.14 20.99
N GLY A 156 -0.97 22.85 20.62
CA GLY A 156 -1.94 21.80 20.92
C GLY A 156 -1.75 21.16 22.29
N THR A 157 -2.78 20.47 22.80
CA THR A 157 -2.69 19.67 24.03
C THR A 157 -1.70 18.52 23.84
N PRO A 158 -0.68 18.35 24.71
CA PRO A 158 0.26 17.25 24.59
C PRO A 158 -0.41 15.89 24.89
N GLY A 159 0.07 14.81 24.23
CA GLY A 159 -0.39 13.46 24.50
C GLY A 159 -1.40 12.87 23.51
N ARG A 160 -2.17 11.87 23.95
CA ARG A 160 -3.14 11.11 23.12
C ARG A 160 -4.35 11.94 22.64
N GLY A 161 -4.67 13.04 23.31
CA GLY A 161 -5.78 13.95 22.95
C GLY A 161 -5.38 15.12 22.06
N SER A 162 -4.19 15.10 21.45
CA SER A 162 -3.73 16.19 20.58
C SER A 162 -4.55 16.23 19.28
N GLU A 163 -5.21 17.35 19.02
CA GLU A 163 -5.97 17.61 17.78
C GLU A 163 -5.09 17.61 16.50
N ASN A 164 -3.78 17.76 16.69
CA ASN A 164 -2.79 17.84 15.61
C ASN A 164 -2.23 16.47 15.20
N LYS A 165 -2.69 15.38 15.81
CA LYS A 165 -2.20 14.03 15.56
C LYS A 165 -3.30 13.15 15.00
N VAL A 166 -2.99 12.46 13.92
CA VAL A 166 -3.89 11.50 13.29
C VAL A 166 -3.65 10.12 13.87
N PRO A 167 -4.64 9.51 14.54
CA PRO A 167 -4.51 8.19 15.12
C PRO A 167 -4.45 7.11 14.03
N ILE A 168 -3.59 6.13 14.24
CA ILE A 168 -3.46 4.95 13.39
C ILE A 168 -3.35 3.68 14.24
N VAL A 169 -3.85 2.59 13.70
CA VAL A 169 -3.62 1.23 14.21
C VAL A 169 -2.68 0.51 13.27
N ALA A 170 -1.71 -0.20 13.84
CA ALA A 170 -0.77 -1.04 13.13
C ALA A 170 -0.84 -2.47 13.67
N ALA A 171 -1.03 -3.45 12.77
CA ALA A 171 -0.98 -4.87 13.09
C ALA A 171 0.07 -5.56 12.23
N VAL A 172 0.87 -6.45 12.84
CA VAL A 172 1.97 -7.16 12.18
C VAL A 172 1.88 -8.64 12.46
N GLN A 173 1.68 -9.42 11.42
CA GLN A 173 1.83 -10.86 11.47
C GLN A 173 3.30 -11.22 11.59
N THR A 174 3.63 -12.12 12.53
CA THR A 174 4.99 -12.62 12.73
C THR A 174 5.09 -14.12 12.51
N THR A 175 6.30 -14.59 12.18
CA THR A 175 6.63 -16.02 12.29
C THR A 175 6.68 -16.44 13.76
N PRO A 176 6.68 -17.75 14.07
CA PRO A 176 6.89 -18.23 15.45
C PRO A 176 8.21 -17.72 16.07
N SER A 177 9.22 -17.41 15.26
CA SER A 177 10.49 -16.82 15.70
C SER A 177 10.47 -15.29 15.81
N GLY A 178 9.29 -14.64 15.68
CA GLY A 178 9.10 -13.20 15.86
C GLY A 178 9.53 -12.33 14.66
N HIS A 179 9.79 -12.93 13.47
CA HIS A 179 10.10 -12.15 12.28
C HIS A 179 8.82 -11.62 11.61
N PRO A 180 8.74 -10.32 11.27
CA PRO A 180 7.55 -9.76 10.64
C PRO A 180 7.35 -10.32 9.23
N VAL A 181 6.12 -10.70 8.90
CA VAL A 181 5.71 -11.26 7.60
C VAL A 181 4.86 -10.27 6.81
N LEU A 182 3.69 -9.96 7.34
CA LEU A 182 2.70 -9.07 6.74
C LEU A 182 2.31 -7.97 7.74
N ALA A 183 1.80 -6.86 7.25
CA ALA A 183 1.28 -5.79 8.08
C ALA A 183 -0.02 -5.22 7.52
N CYS A 184 -0.90 -4.75 8.41
CA CYS A 184 -2.05 -3.93 8.11
C CYS A 184 -1.95 -2.63 8.90
N LEU A 185 -2.16 -1.51 8.22
CA LEU A 185 -2.09 -0.15 8.77
C LEU A 185 -3.38 0.58 8.41
N ARG A 186 -4.04 1.17 9.39
CA ARG A 186 -5.27 1.92 9.17
C ARG A 186 -5.29 3.23 9.96
N GLN A 187 -5.71 4.28 9.30
CA GLN A 187 -6.07 5.55 9.94
C GLN A 187 -7.45 5.39 10.55
N GLN A 188 -7.54 5.42 11.86
CA GLN A 188 -8.80 5.31 12.60
C GLN A 188 -8.64 5.75 14.06
N PRO A 189 -9.73 6.19 14.73
CA PRO A 189 -9.74 6.41 16.16
C PRO A 189 -9.40 5.13 16.95
N HIS A 190 -8.83 5.32 18.15
CA HIS A 190 -8.52 4.21 19.06
C HIS A 190 -9.74 3.91 19.96
N THR A 191 -10.87 3.54 19.35
CA THR A 191 -12.07 3.09 20.04
C THR A 191 -12.26 1.59 19.85
N HIS A 192 -13.01 0.97 20.76
CA HIS A 192 -13.32 -0.45 20.69
C HIS A 192 -14.05 -0.81 19.40
N GLU A 193 -15.00 0.02 18.98
CA GLU A 193 -15.81 -0.19 17.77
C GLU A 193 -14.94 -0.17 16.50
N GLU A 194 -14.06 0.82 16.38
CA GLU A 194 -13.18 0.94 15.21
C GLU A 194 -12.16 -0.19 15.14
N VAL A 195 -11.63 -0.63 16.31
CA VAL A 195 -10.74 -1.78 16.37
C VAL A 195 -11.49 -3.08 16.05
N SER A 196 -12.76 -3.21 16.43
CA SER A 196 -13.60 -4.34 16.05
C SER A 196 -13.81 -4.41 14.54
N VAL A 197 -14.06 -3.27 13.89
CA VAL A 197 -14.18 -3.19 12.40
C VAL A 197 -12.84 -3.54 11.73
N PHE A 198 -11.73 -3.04 12.28
CA PHE A 198 -10.39 -3.39 11.79
C PHE A 198 -10.12 -4.90 11.90
N ALA A 199 -10.44 -5.48 13.05
CA ALA A 199 -10.26 -6.92 13.30
C ALA A 199 -11.09 -7.76 12.32
N ALA A 200 -12.37 -7.41 12.13
CA ALA A 200 -13.26 -8.11 11.20
C ALA A 200 -12.77 -8.09 9.74
N GLN A 201 -12.01 -7.07 9.35
CA GLN A 201 -11.46 -6.94 8.00
C GLN A 201 -10.08 -7.58 7.82
N HIS A 202 -9.28 -7.62 8.88
CA HIS A 202 -7.84 -7.87 8.75
C HIS A 202 -7.29 -8.98 9.65
N ILE A 203 -8.06 -9.51 10.59
CA ILE A 203 -7.58 -10.53 11.54
C ILE A 203 -8.34 -11.83 11.33
N ALA A 204 -7.62 -12.91 11.08
CA ALA A 204 -8.21 -14.24 10.96
C ALA A 204 -8.70 -14.74 12.33
N THR A 205 -9.79 -15.53 12.33
CA THR A 205 -10.35 -16.15 13.55
C THR A 205 -9.33 -17.03 14.27
N SER A 206 -8.38 -17.61 13.55
CA SER A 206 -7.31 -18.48 14.08
C SER A 206 -6.08 -17.72 14.58
N ALA A 207 -6.13 -16.38 14.59
CA ALA A 207 -4.99 -15.57 15.02
C ALA A 207 -4.90 -15.49 16.54
N THR A 208 -3.68 -15.40 17.06
CA THR A 208 -3.38 -14.97 18.42
C THR A 208 -2.90 -13.52 18.38
N VAL A 209 -3.71 -12.59 18.84
CA VAL A 209 -3.41 -11.15 18.86
C VAL A 209 -2.73 -10.78 20.17
N VAL A 210 -1.59 -10.08 20.06
CA VAL A 210 -0.82 -9.59 21.22
C VAL A 210 -0.86 -8.07 21.25
N SER A 211 -1.35 -7.46 22.35
CA SER A 211 -1.44 -6.01 22.52
C SER A 211 -0.90 -5.52 23.87
N ASP A 212 -0.62 -4.22 23.99
CA ASP A 212 -0.15 -3.57 25.22
C ASP A 212 -1.20 -3.45 26.34
N GLY A 213 -2.39 -3.97 26.10
CA GLY A 213 -3.48 -3.95 27.08
C GLY A 213 -4.35 -2.69 27.01
N LEU A 214 -4.17 -1.81 26.03
CA LEU A 214 -5.10 -0.71 25.79
C LEU A 214 -6.52 -1.24 25.57
N TRP A 215 -7.53 -0.61 26.21
CA TRP A 215 -8.90 -1.12 26.22
C TRP A 215 -9.52 -1.31 24.83
N CYS A 216 -9.21 -0.44 23.87
CA CYS A 216 -9.77 -0.55 22.53
C CYS A 216 -9.36 -1.85 21.81
N PHE A 217 -8.22 -2.46 22.17
CA PHE A 217 -7.79 -3.72 21.55
C PHE A 217 -8.59 -4.95 21.98
N LEU A 218 -9.45 -4.83 22.99
CA LEU A 218 -10.46 -5.87 23.26
C LEU A 218 -11.40 -6.07 22.06
N GLY A 219 -11.55 -5.08 21.19
CA GLY A 219 -12.29 -5.19 19.94
C GLY A 219 -11.78 -6.30 19.01
N THR A 220 -10.54 -6.77 19.17
CA THR A 220 -10.00 -7.89 18.37
C THR A 220 -10.65 -9.22 18.67
N GLN A 221 -11.29 -9.38 19.83
CA GLN A 221 -12.00 -10.59 20.25
C GLN A 221 -13.30 -10.82 19.47
N ILE A 222 -13.84 -9.79 18.79
CA ILE A 222 -15.09 -9.88 18.02
C ILE A 222 -15.05 -10.94 16.90
N VAL A 223 -13.87 -11.21 16.38
CA VAL A 223 -13.67 -12.23 15.32
C VAL A 223 -13.39 -13.63 15.87
N GLY A 224 -13.40 -13.81 17.20
CA GLY A 224 -13.06 -15.09 17.84
C GLY A 224 -11.55 -15.35 17.93
N ALA A 225 -10.71 -14.39 17.59
CA ALA A 225 -9.25 -14.48 17.74
C ALA A 225 -8.87 -14.55 19.23
N GLU A 226 -7.85 -15.33 19.54
CA GLU A 226 -7.24 -15.33 20.88
C GLU A 226 -6.56 -13.99 21.14
N HIS A 227 -6.75 -13.39 22.33
CA HIS A 227 -6.16 -12.10 22.66
C HIS A 227 -5.29 -12.17 23.92
N GLU A 228 -3.98 -12.05 23.72
CA GLU A 228 -2.96 -11.97 24.77
C GLU A 228 -2.71 -10.49 25.13
N ARG A 229 -3.18 -10.06 26.28
CA ARG A 229 -2.94 -8.71 26.80
C ARG A 229 -1.69 -8.68 27.66
N VAL A 230 -0.71 -7.91 27.23
CA VAL A 230 0.53 -7.66 28.00
C VAL A 230 0.43 -6.26 28.60
N VAL A 231 -0.11 -6.16 29.82
CA VAL A 231 -0.24 -4.87 30.50
C VAL A 231 1.14 -4.33 30.80
N THR A 232 1.49 -3.22 30.16
CA THR A 232 2.76 -2.53 30.34
C THR A 232 2.57 -1.34 31.27
N GLY A 233 3.57 -1.05 32.08
CA GLY A 233 3.56 0.17 32.92
C GLY A 233 3.76 1.47 32.15
N GLY A 234 3.81 1.39 30.82
CA GLY A 234 4.12 2.52 29.94
C GLY A 234 5.59 2.93 29.94
N GLY A 235 5.91 3.98 29.19
CA GLY A 235 7.25 4.56 29.10
C GLY A 235 8.25 3.80 28.24
N LYS A 236 9.52 4.21 28.29
CA LYS A 236 10.59 3.69 27.40
C LYS A 236 10.88 2.19 27.57
N ALA A 237 10.53 1.60 28.72
CA ALA A 237 10.77 0.18 28.98
C ALA A 237 9.78 -0.71 28.20
N SER A 238 8.52 -0.28 28.05
CA SER A 238 7.48 -1.04 27.34
C SER A 238 7.82 -1.22 25.85
N VAL A 239 8.44 -0.22 25.22
CA VAL A 239 8.85 -0.26 23.79
C VAL A 239 9.90 -1.34 23.51
N LYS A 240 10.66 -1.75 24.56
CA LYS A 240 11.74 -2.75 24.43
C LYS A 240 11.27 -4.19 24.68
N LEU A 241 10.00 -4.38 25.02
CA LEU A 241 9.47 -5.72 25.25
C LEU A 241 9.52 -6.57 23.99
N PRO A 242 10.05 -7.81 24.06
CA PRO A 242 10.18 -8.68 22.90
C PRO A 242 8.84 -8.95 22.18
N GLN A 243 7.73 -8.93 22.94
CA GLN A 243 6.38 -9.19 22.47
C GLN A 243 5.87 -8.16 21.44
N PHE A 244 6.46 -6.95 21.41
CA PHE A 244 6.06 -5.85 20.53
C PHE A 244 7.17 -5.43 19.55
N LYS A 245 8.21 -6.25 19.43
CA LYS A 245 9.39 -5.92 18.62
C LYS A 245 9.06 -5.67 17.16
N ALA A 246 8.18 -6.48 16.57
CA ALA A 246 7.85 -6.38 15.16
C ALA A 246 7.01 -5.14 14.87
N VAL A 247 5.96 -4.88 15.66
CA VAL A 247 5.09 -3.70 15.48
C VAL A 247 5.85 -2.41 15.76
N ASN A 248 6.68 -2.35 16.80
CA ASN A 248 7.50 -1.18 17.11
C ASN A 248 8.53 -0.89 16.01
N THR A 249 9.15 -1.94 15.44
CA THR A 249 10.07 -1.79 14.30
C THR A 249 9.33 -1.28 13.06
N LEU A 250 8.13 -1.80 12.78
CA LEU A 250 7.28 -1.33 11.68
C LEU A 250 6.96 0.16 11.83
N LEU A 251 6.49 0.56 13.03
CA LEU A 251 6.12 1.94 13.32
C LEU A 251 7.32 2.90 13.26
N GLY A 252 8.49 2.46 13.73
CA GLY A 252 9.74 3.20 13.60
C GLY A 252 10.12 3.42 12.13
N ASN A 253 10.06 2.37 11.32
CA ASN A 253 10.34 2.44 9.88
C ASN A 253 9.33 3.33 9.14
N LEU A 254 8.04 3.25 9.49
CA LEU A 254 6.99 4.11 8.94
C LEU A 254 7.29 5.58 9.21
N LYS A 255 7.57 5.93 10.47
CA LYS A 255 7.89 7.31 10.88
C LYS A 255 9.14 7.84 10.16
N THR A 256 10.18 7.02 10.06
CA THR A 256 11.42 7.36 9.32
C THR A 256 11.14 7.56 7.83
N SER A 257 10.34 6.69 7.22
CA SER A 257 9.99 6.77 5.80
C SER A 257 9.17 8.04 5.49
N ILE A 258 8.19 8.36 6.34
CA ILE A 258 7.37 9.57 6.18
C ILE A 258 8.21 10.84 6.45
N GLY A 259 8.89 10.93 7.59
CA GLY A 259 9.66 12.10 7.99
C GLY A 259 10.87 12.37 7.09
N GLY A 260 11.47 11.33 6.51
CA GLY A 260 12.60 11.48 5.59
C GLY A 260 12.22 11.92 4.18
N THR A 261 10.93 11.92 3.83
CA THR A 261 10.47 12.25 2.47
C THR A 261 9.53 13.45 2.43
N TYR A 262 8.68 13.62 3.45
CA TYR A 262 7.63 14.63 3.47
C TYR A 262 7.85 15.59 4.63
N HIS A 263 7.91 16.90 4.33
CA HIS A 263 7.98 17.92 5.38
C HIS A 263 6.63 18.15 6.04
N ALA A 264 5.57 18.19 5.23
CA ALA A 264 4.19 18.32 5.71
C ALA A 264 3.22 17.84 4.63
N PHE A 265 2.11 17.27 5.04
CA PHE A 265 0.92 17.03 4.22
C PHE A 265 -0.30 17.00 5.14
N ASP A 266 -1.48 17.16 4.57
CA ASP A 266 -2.72 17.02 5.33
C ASP A 266 -2.90 15.54 5.73
N PHE A 267 -2.46 15.20 6.94
CA PHE A 267 -2.50 13.84 7.47
C PHE A 267 -3.93 13.34 7.63
N VAL A 268 -4.88 14.19 8.02
CA VAL A 268 -6.29 13.79 8.17
C VAL A 268 -6.84 13.32 6.82
N LYS A 269 -6.57 14.07 5.78
CA LYS A 269 -7.11 13.81 4.45
C LYS A 269 -6.41 12.68 3.70
N TYR A 270 -5.09 12.53 3.86
CA TYR A 270 -4.29 11.69 2.96
C TYR A 270 -3.53 10.56 3.64
N ALA A 271 -3.52 10.46 4.99
CA ALA A 271 -2.75 9.43 5.69
C ALA A 271 -3.05 8.02 5.17
N HIS A 272 -4.30 7.68 4.89
CA HIS A 272 -4.70 6.38 4.37
C HIS A 272 -3.94 5.96 3.11
N ARG A 273 -3.60 6.89 2.21
CA ARG A 273 -2.82 6.61 0.98
C ARG A 273 -1.34 6.42 1.27
N TYR A 274 -0.76 7.23 2.15
CA TYR A 274 0.65 7.10 2.54
C TYR A 274 0.91 5.85 3.36
N LEU A 275 -0.04 5.47 4.23
CA LEU A 275 -0.01 4.19 4.93
C LEU A 275 -0.07 3.02 3.94
N ALA A 276 -0.95 3.10 2.94
CA ALA A 276 -1.09 2.07 1.92
C ALA A 276 0.17 1.92 1.05
N GLU A 277 0.85 3.01 0.68
CA GLU A 277 2.13 2.97 -0.03
C GLU A 277 3.19 2.22 0.79
N PHE A 278 3.30 2.55 2.07
CA PHE A 278 4.24 1.89 2.98
C PHE A 278 3.88 0.40 3.16
N GLN A 279 2.62 0.09 3.45
CA GLN A 279 2.11 -1.26 3.65
C GLN A 279 2.30 -2.13 2.40
N TYR A 280 1.97 -1.60 1.22
CA TYR A 280 2.11 -2.29 -0.06
C TYR A 280 3.56 -2.76 -0.29
N ARG A 281 4.53 -1.87 -0.08
CA ARG A 281 5.97 -2.18 -0.21
C ARG A 281 6.43 -3.13 0.89
N PHE A 282 6.03 -2.91 2.14
CA PHE A 282 6.37 -3.79 3.26
C PHE A 282 5.90 -5.22 3.01
N ASN A 283 4.64 -5.40 2.60
CA ASN A 283 4.05 -6.73 2.38
C ASN A 283 4.64 -7.47 1.18
N ARG A 284 5.38 -6.78 0.30
CA ARG A 284 6.03 -7.37 -0.89
C ARG A 284 7.55 -7.34 -0.85
N ARG A 285 8.14 -6.94 0.29
CA ARG A 285 9.60 -6.81 0.43
C ARG A 285 10.36 -8.11 0.24
N PHE A 286 9.70 -9.27 0.35
CA PHE A 286 10.30 -10.58 0.09
C PHE A 286 10.27 -10.98 -1.39
N ASN A 287 9.63 -10.20 -2.25
CA ASN A 287 9.55 -10.45 -3.69
C ASN A 287 9.52 -9.14 -4.49
N MET A 288 10.63 -8.43 -4.45
CA MET A 288 10.79 -7.11 -5.08
C MET A 288 10.66 -7.16 -6.61
N ARG A 289 10.98 -8.27 -7.25
CA ARG A 289 10.85 -8.41 -8.73
C ARG A 289 9.41 -8.35 -9.23
N THR A 290 8.45 -8.80 -8.43
CA THR A 290 7.03 -8.84 -8.84
C THR A 290 6.21 -7.67 -8.32
N ILE A 291 6.79 -6.81 -7.48
CA ILE A 291 6.06 -5.71 -6.83
C ILE A 291 5.43 -4.75 -7.87
N PHE A 292 6.16 -4.46 -8.94
CA PHE A 292 5.70 -3.62 -10.04
C PHE A 292 4.54 -4.28 -10.83
N SER A 293 4.75 -5.50 -11.32
CA SER A 293 3.76 -6.19 -12.16
C SER A 293 2.44 -6.44 -11.44
N ARG A 294 2.50 -6.72 -10.14
CA ARG A 294 1.29 -6.86 -9.29
C ARG A 294 0.47 -5.57 -9.19
N LEU A 295 1.06 -4.41 -9.43
CA LEU A 295 0.34 -3.13 -9.42
C LEU A 295 -0.40 -2.86 -10.73
N LEU A 296 0.03 -3.47 -11.85
CA LEU A 296 -0.63 -3.33 -13.16
C LEU A 296 -2.03 -3.94 -13.20
N THR A 297 -2.31 -4.93 -12.34
CA THR A 297 -3.60 -5.65 -12.28
C THR A 297 -4.54 -5.08 -11.22
N ALA A 298 -4.30 -3.86 -10.74
CA ALA A 298 -5.13 -3.19 -9.71
C ALA A 298 -6.34 -2.51 -10.33
#